data_a0f091e3a8c4eaca6010f9d7dfc63f90
#
_entry.id   a0f091e3a8c4eaca6010f9d7dfc63f90
#
_cell.length_a   1.000
_cell.length_b   1.000
_cell.length_c   1.000
_cell.angle_alpha   90.00
_cell.angle_beta   90.00
_cell.angle_gamma   90.00
#
_symmetry.space_group_name_H-M   'P 1'
#
loop_
_entity.id
_entity.type
_entity.pdbx_description
1 polymer ?
#
loop_
_entity_poly.entity_id
_entity_poly.type
_entity_poly.pdbx_seq_one_letter_code
_entity_poly.pdbx_strand_id
1 'polypeptide(L)'
;MASVLDSVNQRTQLVGKNRLELLLFRLNGKQLYGINVFKVREVLQCPKLTLMPRSDPIVRGVASVRGRTITVMDLALATGPQALENPDDGFVIITEYNMHEQGFLVSSVDRIVNLNWEEIHPPPKGTGRDHYLTAVTRLGDELVEVIDVEKILSEVSPSSEEISTDSLTEQVRISALSKKILIVDDSSVARKQVLRCLQAVGVDVVELNDGRAAYNYLHSMLQAGQNPADEFLMMISDIEMPEMDGFTLTAKIRDEPL
;
A
#
# COMPACT_ATOMS: atom_id res chain seq x y z
N MET A 1 -24.85 -14.81 -16.05
CA MET A 1 -24.38 -14.18 -14.82
C MET A 1 -23.22 -15.02 -14.30
N ALA A 2 -22.00 -14.59 -14.52
CA ALA A 2 -20.84 -15.24 -13.91
C ALA A 2 -20.99 -15.07 -12.39
N SER A 3 -20.91 -16.17 -11.66
CA SER A 3 -21.04 -16.20 -10.20
C SER A 3 -19.88 -15.41 -9.58
N VAL A 4 -20.12 -14.74 -8.44
CA VAL A 4 -19.06 -14.13 -7.63
C VAL A 4 -17.97 -15.15 -7.30
N LEU A 5 -18.31 -16.43 -7.20
CA LEU A 5 -17.41 -17.56 -7.04
C LEU A 5 -16.50 -17.78 -8.28
N ASP A 6 -17.00 -17.54 -9.52
CA ASP A 6 -16.19 -17.67 -10.72
C ASP A 6 -15.16 -16.55 -10.82
N SER A 7 -15.49 -15.33 -10.37
CA SER A 7 -14.54 -14.22 -10.31
C SER A 7 -13.49 -14.41 -9.21
N VAL A 8 -13.87 -15.02 -8.09
CA VAL A 8 -12.93 -15.39 -7.01
C VAL A 8 -12.04 -16.54 -7.47
N ASN A 9 -12.60 -17.57 -8.13
CA ASN A 9 -11.81 -18.68 -8.68
C ASN A 9 -10.87 -18.26 -9.82
N GLN A 10 -11.26 -17.30 -10.67
CA GLN A 10 -10.34 -16.73 -11.67
C GLN A 10 -9.20 -15.94 -11.01
N ARG A 11 -9.47 -15.22 -9.94
CA ARG A 11 -8.42 -14.52 -9.16
C ARG A 11 -7.52 -15.49 -8.41
N THR A 12 -8.06 -16.60 -7.89
CA THR A 12 -7.26 -17.65 -7.23
C THR A 12 -6.45 -18.51 -8.21
N GLN A 13 -6.82 -18.59 -9.49
CA GLN A 13 -5.99 -19.24 -10.54
C GLN A 13 -4.80 -18.37 -10.97
N LEU A 14 -4.77 -17.09 -10.59
CA LEU A 14 -3.60 -16.21 -10.71
C LEU A 14 -2.60 -16.40 -9.54
N VAL A 15 -2.97 -17.20 -8.55
CA VAL A 15 -2.08 -17.66 -7.46
C VAL A 15 -0.87 -18.37 -8.07
N GLY A 16 0.31 -17.75 -7.95
CA GLY A 16 1.58 -18.30 -8.48
C GLY A 16 2.22 -17.49 -9.60
N LYS A 17 1.58 -16.40 -10.07
CA LYS A 17 2.26 -15.38 -10.88
C LYS A 17 2.45 -14.14 -10.01
N ASN A 18 3.51 -14.16 -9.23
CA ASN A 18 3.97 -13.03 -8.43
C ASN A 18 4.30 -11.85 -9.36
N ARG A 19 3.28 -11.06 -9.73
CA ARG A 19 3.37 -9.94 -10.68
C ARG A 19 2.85 -8.68 -10.04
N LEU A 20 3.54 -7.58 -10.28
CA LEU A 20 3.11 -6.24 -9.91
C LEU A 20 2.46 -5.55 -11.12
N GLU A 21 1.25 -5.03 -10.96
CA GLU A 21 0.58 -4.22 -11.97
C GLU A 21 0.77 -2.74 -11.63
N LEU A 22 1.46 -2.00 -12.52
CA LEU A 22 1.69 -0.57 -12.35
C LEU A 22 0.89 0.24 -13.37
N LEU A 23 0.16 1.24 -12.89
CA LEU A 23 -0.33 2.34 -13.72
C LEU A 23 0.80 3.35 -13.89
N LEU A 24 1.22 3.55 -15.14
CA LEU A 24 2.27 4.49 -15.49
C LEU A 24 1.71 5.87 -15.74
N PHE A 25 2.43 6.87 -15.24
CA PHE A 25 2.06 8.29 -15.40
C PHE A 25 3.30 9.18 -15.45
N ARG A 26 3.10 10.45 -15.79
CA ARG A 26 4.15 11.47 -15.78
C ARG A 26 3.72 12.65 -14.92
N LEU A 27 4.72 13.29 -14.33
CA LEU A 27 4.61 14.58 -13.66
C LEU A 27 5.12 15.68 -14.61
N ASN A 28 6.00 16.55 -14.13
CA ASN A 28 6.69 17.47 -15.02
C ASN A 28 7.80 16.74 -15.79
N GLY A 29 7.92 16.99 -17.09
CA GLY A 29 8.98 16.43 -17.91
C GLY A 29 8.73 15.00 -18.43
N LYS A 30 9.84 14.26 -18.70
CA LYS A 30 9.80 12.95 -19.38
C LYS A 30 9.85 11.75 -18.45
N GLN A 31 10.18 11.95 -17.16
CA GLN A 31 10.32 10.87 -16.19
C GLN A 31 9.02 10.09 -16.06
N LEU A 32 9.12 8.76 -16.09
CA LEU A 32 8.02 7.84 -15.83
C LEU A 32 7.95 7.50 -14.34
N TYR A 33 6.73 7.53 -13.85
CA TYR A 33 6.37 7.10 -12.51
C TYR A 33 5.36 5.97 -12.58
N GLY A 34 5.29 5.17 -11.54
CA GLY A 34 4.32 4.09 -11.42
C GLY A 34 3.62 4.11 -10.06
N ILE A 35 2.36 3.74 -10.06
CA ILE A 35 1.59 3.44 -8.87
C ILE A 35 0.97 2.06 -9.02
N ASN A 36 0.93 1.29 -7.93
CA ASN A 36 0.27 -0.01 -7.91
C ASN A 36 -1.22 0.15 -8.28
N VAL A 37 -1.67 -0.59 -9.30
CA VAL A 37 -3.05 -0.52 -9.82
C VAL A 37 -4.09 -0.85 -8.74
N PHE A 38 -3.77 -1.72 -7.80
CA PHE A 38 -4.69 -2.10 -6.71
C PHE A 38 -4.99 -0.93 -5.75
N LYS A 39 -4.11 0.08 -5.70
CA LYS A 39 -4.34 1.32 -4.95
C LYS A 39 -5.19 2.32 -5.74
N VAL A 40 -5.34 2.11 -7.06
CA VAL A 40 -6.06 3.01 -7.96
C VAL A 40 -7.52 2.59 -8.06
N ARG A 41 -8.40 3.48 -7.68
CA ARG A 41 -9.85 3.29 -7.83
C ARG A 41 -10.36 3.76 -9.18
N GLU A 42 -9.89 4.92 -9.61
CA GLU A 42 -10.35 5.58 -10.83
C GLU A 42 -9.30 6.58 -11.33
N VAL A 43 -9.29 6.80 -12.65
CA VAL A 43 -8.53 7.88 -13.29
C VAL A 43 -9.49 8.73 -14.08
N LEU A 44 -9.41 10.04 -13.91
CA LEU A 44 -10.25 11.00 -14.66
C LEU A 44 -9.44 12.24 -15.06
N GLN A 45 -9.92 12.95 -16.07
CA GLN A 45 -9.36 14.26 -16.39
C GLN A 45 -9.59 15.21 -15.23
N CYS A 46 -8.64 16.12 -14.96
CA CYS A 46 -8.71 17.02 -13.82
C CYS A 46 -10.05 17.79 -13.82
N PRO A 47 -10.90 17.59 -12.81
CA PRO A 47 -12.13 18.33 -12.70
C PRO A 47 -11.84 19.75 -12.19
N LYS A 48 -12.84 20.63 -12.25
CA LYS A 48 -12.72 21.95 -11.67
C LYS A 48 -12.47 21.84 -10.16
N LEU A 49 -11.31 22.37 -9.71
CA LEU A 49 -10.92 22.38 -8.31
C LEU A 49 -11.45 23.62 -7.59
N THR A 50 -11.92 23.43 -6.37
CA THR A 50 -12.24 24.51 -5.43
C THR A 50 -11.09 24.64 -4.43
N LEU A 51 -10.47 25.81 -4.38
CA LEU A 51 -9.37 26.10 -3.48
C LEU A 51 -9.83 26.04 -2.01
N MET A 52 -9.00 25.46 -1.15
CA MET A 52 -9.23 25.42 0.29
C MET A 52 -8.34 26.46 1.00
N PRO A 53 -8.93 27.36 1.83
CA PRO A 53 -8.15 28.31 2.60
C PRO A 53 -7.26 27.59 3.64
N ARG A 54 -5.99 28.00 3.74
CA ARG A 54 -5.02 27.47 4.74
C ARG A 54 -4.78 25.95 4.66
N SER A 55 -4.91 25.37 3.47
CA SER A 55 -4.53 23.99 3.21
C SER A 55 -3.00 23.85 3.13
N ASP A 56 -2.53 22.60 3.25
CA ASP A 56 -1.14 22.26 2.95
C ASP A 56 -0.80 22.69 1.51
N PRO A 57 0.42 23.19 1.23
CA PRO A 57 0.85 23.59 -0.11
C PRO A 57 0.66 22.53 -1.20
N ILE A 58 0.77 21.26 -0.83
CA ILE A 58 0.58 20.12 -1.75
C ILE A 58 -0.90 20.00 -2.17
N VAL A 59 -1.85 20.44 -1.34
CA VAL A 59 -3.29 20.37 -1.62
C VAL A 59 -3.69 21.45 -2.62
N ARG A 60 -4.07 21.05 -3.82
CA ARG A 60 -4.55 21.97 -4.88
C ARG A 60 -5.99 22.39 -4.69
N GLY A 61 -6.76 21.66 -3.93
CA GLY A 61 -8.15 21.95 -3.62
C GLY A 61 -8.99 20.70 -3.48
N VAL A 62 -10.29 20.88 -3.58
CA VAL A 62 -11.27 19.79 -3.54
C VAL A 62 -12.07 19.74 -4.84
N ALA A 63 -12.45 18.53 -5.24
CA ALA A 63 -13.31 18.27 -6.38
C ALA A 63 -14.55 17.47 -5.95
N SER A 64 -15.66 17.69 -6.63
CA SER A 64 -16.83 16.80 -6.51
C SER A 64 -16.76 15.73 -7.60
N VAL A 65 -16.57 14.47 -7.18
CA VAL A 65 -16.52 13.32 -8.08
C VAL A 65 -17.64 12.36 -7.68
N ARG A 66 -18.60 12.15 -8.58
CA ARG A 66 -19.76 11.25 -8.36
C ARG A 66 -20.51 11.53 -7.05
N GLY A 67 -20.66 12.83 -6.71
CA GLY A 67 -21.37 13.26 -5.49
C GLY A 67 -20.56 13.15 -4.19
N ARG A 68 -19.26 12.78 -4.27
CA ARG A 68 -18.34 12.80 -3.15
C ARG A 68 -17.34 13.94 -3.30
N THR A 69 -16.95 14.53 -2.17
CA THR A 69 -15.93 15.58 -2.14
C THR A 69 -14.56 14.92 -1.88
N ILE A 70 -13.64 15.06 -2.82
CA ILE A 70 -12.33 14.45 -2.79
C ILE A 70 -11.26 15.54 -2.73
N THR A 71 -10.31 15.43 -1.82
CA THR A 71 -9.13 16.29 -1.76
C THR A 71 -8.19 15.91 -2.89
N VAL A 72 -7.69 16.90 -3.64
CA VAL A 72 -6.76 16.70 -4.76
C VAL A 72 -5.41 17.29 -4.41
N MET A 73 -4.38 16.45 -4.44
CA MET A 73 -2.99 16.78 -4.14
C MET A 73 -2.16 16.82 -5.41
N ASP A 74 -1.24 17.77 -5.50
CA ASP A 74 -0.27 17.88 -6.59
C ASP A 74 0.87 16.90 -6.35
N LEU A 75 0.92 15.83 -7.11
CA LEU A 75 1.96 14.81 -6.93
C LEU A 75 3.35 15.30 -7.34
N ALA A 76 3.43 16.24 -8.29
CA ALA A 76 4.70 16.86 -8.66
C ALA A 76 5.27 17.70 -7.51
N LEU A 77 4.40 18.43 -6.80
CA LEU A 77 4.81 19.23 -5.64
C LEU A 77 5.11 18.35 -4.42
N ALA A 78 4.43 17.22 -4.27
CA ALA A 78 4.71 16.26 -3.23
C ALA A 78 6.08 15.59 -3.39
N THR A 79 6.49 15.30 -4.63
CA THR A 79 7.73 14.57 -4.93
C THR A 79 8.91 15.48 -5.27
N GLY A 80 8.67 16.78 -5.50
CA GLY A 80 9.70 17.72 -5.91
C GLY A 80 9.32 19.18 -5.61
N PRO A 81 10.21 20.13 -5.91
CA PRO A 81 10.02 21.53 -5.55
C PRO A 81 9.06 22.29 -6.48
N GLN A 82 8.62 21.68 -7.59
CA GLN A 82 7.85 22.35 -8.62
C GLN A 82 6.45 21.75 -8.74
N ALA A 83 5.43 22.61 -8.65
CA ALA A 83 4.07 22.22 -8.92
C ALA A 83 3.89 21.78 -10.37
N LEU A 84 2.79 21.07 -10.64
CA LEU A 84 2.42 20.71 -12.00
C LEU A 84 2.19 21.96 -12.86
N GLU A 85 2.82 22.01 -14.04
CA GLU A 85 2.82 23.20 -14.91
C GLU A 85 1.43 23.53 -15.45
N ASN A 86 0.67 22.51 -15.92
CA ASN A 86 -0.66 22.67 -16.52
C ASN A 86 -1.66 21.77 -15.80
N PRO A 87 -2.13 22.14 -14.61
CA PRO A 87 -3.01 21.29 -13.80
C PRO A 87 -4.39 21.04 -14.45
N ASP A 88 -4.92 22.02 -15.22
CA ASP A 88 -6.24 21.92 -15.85
C ASP A 88 -6.28 20.91 -17.00
N ASP A 89 -5.14 20.67 -17.66
CA ASP A 89 -4.98 19.68 -18.73
C ASP A 89 -4.57 18.31 -18.18
N GLY A 90 -4.31 18.20 -16.88
CA GLY A 90 -3.83 17.00 -16.21
C GLY A 90 -4.93 15.96 -15.93
N PHE A 91 -4.52 14.93 -15.24
CA PHE A 91 -5.38 13.84 -14.79
C PHE A 91 -5.33 13.72 -13.27
N VAL A 92 -6.41 13.24 -12.69
CA VAL A 92 -6.47 12.89 -11.28
C VAL A 92 -6.56 11.38 -11.14
N ILE A 93 -5.59 10.79 -10.46
CA ILE A 93 -5.60 9.39 -10.05
C ILE A 93 -6.25 9.34 -8.67
N ILE A 94 -7.43 8.73 -8.58
CA ILE A 94 -8.14 8.56 -7.31
C ILE A 94 -7.67 7.25 -6.69
N THR A 95 -7.22 7.35 -5.45
CA THR A 95 -6.86 6.21 -4.62
C THR A 95 -7.77 6.12 -3.41
N GLU A 96 -7.87 4.92 -2.84
CA GLU A 96 -8.57 4.70 -1.59
C GLU A 96 -7.59 4.12 -0.56
N TYR A 97 -7.48 4.79 0.57
CA TYR A 97 -6.71 4.34 1.71
C TYR A 97 -7.50 4.58 2.99
N ASN A 98 -7.62 3.56 3.85
CA ASN A 98 -8.41 3.62 5.08
C ASN A 98 -9.84 4.13 4.87
N MET A 99 -10.53 3.66 3.83
CA MET A 99 -11.88 4.10 3.46
C MET A 99 -11.98 5.59 3.09
N HIS A 100 -10.86 6.30 2.96
CA HIS A 100 -10.81 7.67 2.48
C HIS A 100 -10.31 7.74 1.04
N GLU A 101 -11.08 8.41 0.19
CA GLU A 101 -10.70 8.64 -1.20
C GLU A 101 -9.90 9.94 -1.31
N GLN A 102 -8.78 9.86 -2.04
CA GLN A 102 -7.90 10.99 -2.32
C GLN A 102 -7.55 11.03 -3.80
N GLY A 103 -7.34 12.22 -4.33
CA GLY A 103 -6.93 12.43 -5.71
C GLY A 103 -5.48 12.90 -5.80
N PHE A 104 -4.70 12.30 -6.69
CA PHE A 104 -3.36 12.75 -7.03
C PHE A 104 -3.34 13.32 -8.43
N LEU A 105 -3.00 14.61 -8.55
CA LEU A 105 -2.91 15.32 -9.81
C LEU A 105 -1.58 15.01 -10.49
N VAL A 106 -1.66 14.57 -11.75
CA VAL A 106 -0.53 14.20 -12.62
C VAL A 106 -0.68 14.84 -13.99
N SER A 107 0.41 15.01 -14.76
CA SER A 107 0.32 15.64 -16.09
C SER A 107 -0.32 14.72 -17.12
N SER A 108 0.00 13.44 -17.10
CA SER A 108 -0.54 12.46 -18.04
C SER A 108 -0.51 11.07 -17.45
N VAL A 109 -1.44 10.25 -17.89
CA VAL A 109 -1.48 8.82 -17.59
C VAL A 109 -1.19 8.08 -18.89
N ASP A 110 -0.29 7.10 -18.83
CA ASP A 110 0.16 6.35 -20.01
C ASP A 110 -0.62 5.03 -20.12
N ARG A 111 -0.12 3.97 -19.52
CA ARG A 111 -0.69 2.62 -19.60
C ARG A 111 -0.46 1.83 -18.32
N ILE A 112 -1.16 0.70 -18.21
CA ILE A 112 -0.88 -0.31 -17.20
C ILE A 112 0.15 -1.29 -17.75
N VAL A 113 1.13 -1.65 -16.93
CA VAL A 113 2.15 -2.66 -17.22
C VAL A 113 2.16 -3.73 -16.15
N ASN A 114 2.40 -4.96 -16.58
CA ASN A 114 2.55 -6.12 -15.69
C ASN A 114 4.04 -6.47 -15.63
N LEU A 115 4.61 -6.44 -14.44
CA LEU A 115 6.02 -6.72 -14.19
C LEU A 115 6.17 -7.92 -13.27
N ASN A 116 7.24 -8.69 -13.47
CA ASN A 116 7.62 -9.72 -12.51
C ASN A 116 8.37 -9.03 -11.35
N TRP A 117 8.21 -9.53 -10.14
CA TRP A 117 8.90 -8.97 -8.97
C TRP A 117 10.42 -8.95 -9.11
N GLU A 118 11.00 -9.86 -9.89
CA GLU A 118 12.44 -9.92 -10.21
C GLU A 118 12.94 -8.67 -10.96
N GLU A 119 12.04 -7.96 -11.65
CA GLU A 119 12.33 -6.73 -12.41
C GLU A 119 12.21 -5.46 -11.55
N ILE A 120 11.81 -5.62 -10.27
CA ILE A 120 11.53 -4.53 -9.35
C ILE A 120 12.65 -4.50 -8.30
N HIS A 121 13.31 -3.37 -8.19
CA HIS A 121 14.47 -3.21 -7.32
C HIS A 121 14.20 -2.16 -6.26
N PRO A 122 14.77 -2.30 -5.05
CA PRO A 122 14.69 -1.25 -4.04
C PRO A 122 15.35 0.04 -4.54
N PRO A 123 14.96 1.21 -4.03
CA PRO A 123 15.59 2.48 -4.38
C PRO A 123 17.10 2.44 -4.16
N PRO A 124 17.89 3.11 -5.00
CA PRO A 124 19.35 3.15 -4.85
C PRO A 124 19.77 3.68 -3.48
N LYS A 125 20.83 3.09 -2.90
CA LYS A 125 21.39 3.59 -1.65
C LYS A 125 21.90 5.03 -1.84
N GLY A 126 21.49 5.95 -0.95
CA GLY A 126 21.91 7.34 -1.00
C GLY A 126 20.84 8.32 -1.49
N THR A 127 19.66 7.86 -1.87
CA THR A 127 18.53 8.73 -2.24
C THR A 127 17.90 9.48 -1.05
N GLY A 128 18.43 9.30 0.18
CA GLY A 128 17.87 9.89 1.40
C GLY A 128 16.85 8.97 2.09
N ARG A 129 16.37 9.37 3.26
CA ARG A 129 15.33 8.62 4.00
C ARG A 129 13.92 9.16 3.75
N ASP A 130 13.82 10.38 3.19
CA ASP A 130 12.56 11.12 3.07
C ASP A 130 12.00 11.13 1.64
N HIS A 131 12.39 10.14 0.82
CA HIS A 131 11.81 9.99 -0.51
C HIS A 131 10.51 9.14 -0.46
N TYR A 132 9.63 9.41 -1.42
CA TYR A 132 8.37 8.66 -1.59
C TYR A 132 8.50 7.49 -2.58
N LEU A 133 9.70 6.99 -2.81
CA LEU A 133 9.94 5.85 -3.69
C LEU A 133 9.86 4.55 -2.89
N THR A 134 9.05 3.61 -3.33
CA THR A 134 9.05 2.23 -2.82
C THR A 134 9.99 1.34 -3.59
N ALA A 135 10.07 1.53 -4.90
CA ALA A 135 10.87 0.71 -5.79
C ALA A 135 11.24 1.46 -7.06
N VAL A 136 12.15 0.88 -7.83
CA VAL A 136 12.49 1.28 -9.19
C VAL A 136 12.46 0.07 -10.12
N THR A 137 12.04 0.28 -11.37
CA THR A 137 12.09 -0.73 -12.42
C THR A 137 12.49 -0.11 -13.75
N ARG A 138 12.69 -0.93 -14.79
CA ARG A 138 13.01 -0.47 -16.14
C ARG A 138 12.02 -1.02 -17.16
N LEU A 139 11.58 -0.15 -18.05
CA LEU A 139 10.79 -0.49 -19.22
C LEU A 139 11.59 -0.12 -20.47
N GLY A 140 12.28 -1.11 -21.06
CA GLY A 140 13.27 -0.83 -22.09
C GLY A 140 14.41 0.03 -21.51
N ASP A 141 14.63 1.21 -22.09
CA ASP A 141 15.66 2.15 -21.64
C ASP A 141 15.15 3.19 -20.62
N GLU A 142 13.84 3.24 -20.35
CA GLU A 142 13.25 4.19 -19.40
C GLU A 142 13.24 3.63 -17.98
N LEU A 143 13.72 4.41 -17.03
CA LEU A 143 13.60 4.13 -15.59
C LEU A 143 12.20 4.53 -15.13
N VAL A 144 11.55 3.66 -14.38
CA VAL A 144 10.25 3.92 -13.74
C VAL A 144 10.46 3.97 -12.23
N GLU A 145 9.98 5.03 -11.61
CA GLU A 145 9.99 5.24 -10.17
C GLU A 145 8.62 4.93 -9.58
N VAL A 146 8.54 3.93 -8.70
CA VAL A 146 7.28 3.54 -8.05
C VAL A 146 7.06 4.39 -6.81
N ILE A 147 5.94 5.12 -6.79
CA ILE A 147 5.62 6.12 -5.75
C ILE A 147 4.77 5.51 -4.65
N ASP A 148 5.14 5.81 -3.40
CA ASP A 148 4.37 5.52 -2.20
C ASP A 148 3.37 6.66 -1.91
N VAL A 149 2.17 6.54 -2.46
CA VAL A 149 1.12 7.53 -2.25
C VAL A 149 0.53 7.49 -0.83
N GLU A 150 0.64 6.36 -0.14
CA GLU A 150 0.18 6.24 1.25
C GLU A 150 1.07 7.02 2.20
N LYS A 151 2.39 6.99 1.95
CA LYS A 151 3.34 7.80 2.71
C LYS A 151 3.06 9.29 2.52
N ILE A 152 2.79 9.74 1.28
CA ILE A 152 2.40 11.14 1.01
C ILE A 152 1.14 11.49 1.80
N LEU A 153 0.11 10.63 1.76
CA LEU A 153 -1.14 10.83 2.50
C LEU A 153 -0.92 10.94 4.00
N SER A 154 -0.12 10.05 4.57
CA SER A 154 0.13 10.01 6.00
C SER A 154 0.83 11.27 6.52
N GLU A 155 1.60 11.97 5.68
CA GLU A 155 2.29 13.21 6.01
C GLU A 155 1.36 14.43 5.88
N VAL A 156 0.52 14.47 4.83
CA VAL A 156 -0.40 15.59 4.56
C VAL A 156 -1.65 15.54 5.43
N SER A 157 -2.14 14.35 5.72
CA SER A 157 -3.36 14.14 6.51
C SER A 157 -3.14 13.01 7.53
N PRO A 158 -2.38 13.28 8.59
CA PRO A 158 -2.18 12.29 9.64
C PRO A 158 -3.53 11.92 10.26
N SER A 159 -3.94 10.67 10.11
CA SER A 159 -5.18 10.18 10.71
C SER A 159 -5.05 10.17 12.23
N SER A 160 -5.89 10.96 12.90
CA SER A 160 -6.06 10.99 14.36
C SER A 160 -7.23 10.10 14.78
N GLU A 161 -7.37 8.91 14.23
CA GLU A 161 -8.41 8.00 14.69
C GLU A 161 -8.07 7.52 16.10
N GLU A 162 -8.80 8.03 17.09
CA GLU A 162 -8.80 7.49 18.44
C GLU A 162 -9.49 6.13 18.42
N ILE A 163 -8.70 5.09 18.70
CA ILE A 163 -9.23 3.71 18.79
C ILE A 163 -9.96 3.61 20.13
N SER A 164 -11.31 3.53 20.09
CA SER A 164 -12.08 3.24 21.28
C SER A 164 -11.90 1.77 21.67
N THR A 165 -11.23 1.54 22.78
CA THR A 165 -11.03 0.19 23.37
C THR A 165 -12.19 -0.26 24.25
N ASP A 166 -13.26 0.53 24.34
CA ASP A 166 -14.38 0.32 25.28
C ASP A 166 -15.21 -0.95 25.02
N SER A 167 -15.05 -1.58 23.84
CA SER A 167 -15.81 -2.78 23.47
C SER A 167 -15.11 -4.12 23.73
N LEU A 168 -13.87 -4.09 24.26
CA LEU A 168 -13.11 -5.31 24.50
C LEU A 168 -13.50 -5.94 25.85
N THR A 169 -14.00 -7.18 25.80
CA THR A 169 -14.24 -7.95 27.03
C THR A 169 -12.91 -8.36 27.66
N GLU A 170 -12.87 -8.40 29.00
CA GLU A 170 -11.66 -8.76 29.77
C GLU A 170 -11.10 -10.14 29.37
N GLN A 171 -11.97 -11.09 28.99
CA GLN A 171 -11.57 -12.41 28.50
C GLN A 171 -10.78 -12.34 27.18
N VAL A 172 -11.19 -11.45 26.25
CA VAL A 172 -10.46 -11.23 24.99
C VAL A 172 -9.09 -10.63 25.25
N ARG A 173 -8.99 -9.68 26.20
CA ARG A 173 -7.70 -9.08 26.60
C ARG A 173 -6.75 -10.12 27.18
N ILE A 174 -7.22 -10.98 28.08
CA ILE A 174 -6.35 -12.01 28.70
C ILE A 174 -5.86 -13.02 27.65
N SER A 175 -6.72 -13.45 26.72
CA SER A 175 -6.32 -14.37 25.64
C SER A 175 -5.36 -13.74 24.64
N ALA A 176 -5.52 -12.44 24.36
CA ALA A 176 -4.63 -11.70 23.46
C ALA A 176 -3.26 -11.42 24.08
N LEU A 177 -3.16 -11.26 25.41
CA LEU A 177 -1.91 -11.00 26.11
C LEU A 177 -0.96 -12.20 26.22
N SER A 178 -1.43 -13.41 25.88
CA SER A 178 -0.61 -14.63 25.97
C SER A 178 0.13 -14.99 24.68
N LYS A 179 -0.26 -14.37 23.55
CA LYS A 179 0.31 -14.65 22.22
C LYS A 179 0.57 -13.37 21.46
N LYS A 180 1.46 -13.44 20.48
CA LYS A 180 1.80 -12.32 19.58
C LYS A 180 0.92 -12.31 18.33
N ILE A 181 0.92 -11.20 17.61
CA ILE A 181 0.37 -11.10 16.24
C ILE A 181 1.55 -10.88 15.29
N LEU A 182 1.57 -11.63 14.20
CA LEU A 182 2.53 -11.43 13.12
C LEU A 182 1.90 -10.51 12.07
N ILE A 183 2.56 -9.38 11.79
CA ILE A 183 2.18 -8.44 10.73
C ILE A 183 3.17 -8.59 9.58
N VAL A 184 2.64 -8.79 8.37
CA VAL A 184 3.43 -8.92 7.14
C VAL A 184 2.87 -7.97 6.09
N ASP A 185 3.63 -6.92 5.75
CA ASP A 185 3.18 -5.86 4.85
C ASP A 185 4.40 -5.08 4.37
N ASP A 186 4.49 -4.71 3.10
CA ASP A 186 5.62 -3.97 2.55
C ASP A 186 5.54 -2.46 2.83
N SER A 187 4.33 -1.94 3.05
CA SER A 187 4.10 -0.55 3.42
C SER A 187 4.45 -0.29 4.89
N SER A 188 5.48 0.50 5.12
CA SER A 188 5.84 0.92 6.48
C SER A 188 4.75 1.75 7.17
N VAL A 189 3.89 2.39 6.39
CA VAL A 189 2.75 3.20 6.89
C VAL A 189 1.63 2.29 7.36
N ALA A 190 1.24 1.30 6.53
CA ALA A 190 0.22 0.33 6.88
C ALA A 190 0.64 -0.48 8.11
N ARG A 191 1.90 -0.99 8.17
CA ARG A 191 2.42 -1.67 9.36
C ARG A 191 2.31 -0.83 10.62
N LYS A 192 2.77 0.44 10.58
CA LYS A 192 2.69 1.35 11.73
C LYS A 192 1.26 1.60 12.19
N GLN A 193 0.30 1.65 11.27
CA GLN A 193 -1.10 1.83 11.60
C GLN A 193 -1.67 0.60 12.31
N VAL A 194 -1.47 -0.60 11.75
CA VAL A 194 -1.89 -1.86 12.39
C VAL A 194 -1.22 -2.01 13.77
N LEU A 195 0.09 -1.69 13.86
CA LEU A 195 0.83 -1.71 15.11
C LEU A 195 0.21 -0.81 16.17
N ARG A 196 -0.17 0.45 15.83
CA ARG A 196 -0.83 1.37 16.76
C ARG A 196 -2.16 0.79 17.27
N CYS A 197 -2.96 0.19 16.36
CA CYS A 197 -4.22 -0.45 16.73
C CYS A 197 -4.00 -1.59 17.73
N LEU A 198 -3.03 -2.45 17.48
CA LEU A 198 -2.73 -3.60 18.33
C LEU A 198 -2.09 -3.20 19.67
N GLN A 199 -1.21 -2.20 19.68
CA GLN A 199 -0.63 -1.65 20.90
C GLN A 199 -1.69 -1.02 21.82
N ALA A 200 -2.71 -0.36 21.26
CA ALA A 200 -3.83 0.16 22.04
C ALA A 200 -4.62 -0.96 22.76
N VAL A 201 -4.61 -2.16 22.21
CA VAL A 201 -5.21 -3.36 22.81
C VAL A 201 -4.25 -4.08 23.78
N GLY A 202 -2.94 -3.74 23.73
CA GLY A 202 -1.91 -4.33 24.58
C GLY A 202 -1.34 -5.65 24.08
N VAL A 203 -1.44 -5.93 22.76
CA VAL A 203 -0.94 -7.17 22.14
C VAL A 203 0.47 -6.97 21.62
N ASP A 204 1.35 -7.91 21.89
CA ASP A 204 2.69 -7.95 21.32
C ASP A 204 2.66 -8.29 19.83
N VAL A 205 3.55 -7.64 19.07
CA VAL A 205 3.57 -7.74 17.61
C VAL A 205 4.97 -8.09 17.13
N VAL A 206 5.04 -8.93 16.10
CA VAL A 206 6.22 -9.15 15.26
C VAL A 206 5.92 -8.60 13.89
N GLU A 207 6.82 -7.74 13.37
CA GLU A 207 6.64 -7.08 12.07
C GLU A 207 7.64 -7.61 11.05
N LEU A 208 7.15 -7.96 9.86
CA LEU A 208 7.97 -8.36 8.71
C LEU A 208 7.51 -7.59 7.47
N ASN A 209 8.43 -7.33 6.57
CA ASN A 209 8.24 -6.40 5.45
C ASN A 209 7.89 -7.09 4.12
N ASP A 210 7.87 -8.41 4.07
CA ASP A 210 7.50 -9.18 2.89
C ASP A 210 7.15 -10.63 3.24
N GLY A 211 6.45 -11.31 2.32
CA GLY A 211 6.03 -12.68 2.54
C GLY A 211 7.17 -13.68 2.58
N ARG A 212 8.30 -13.42 1.90
CA ARG A 212 9.48 -14.29 1.95
C ARG A 212 10.15 -14.24 3.32
N ALA A 213 10.29 -13.05 3.89
CA ALA A 213 10.81 -12.86 5.24
C ALA A 213 9.92 -13.57 6.26
N ALA A 214 8.59 -13.47 6.11
CA ALA A 214 7.63 -14.13 6.98
C ALA A 214 7.73 -15.66 6.89
N TYR A 215 7.77 -16.21 5.69
CA TYR A 215 7.94 -17.64 5.48
C TYR A 215 9.23 -18.16 6.11
N ASN A 216 10.36 -17.49 5.85
CA ASN A 216 11.66 -17.90 6.40
C ASN A 216 11.68 -17.82 7.94
N TYR A 217 11.05 -16.80 8.51
CA TYR A 217 10.92 -16.65 9.96
C TYR A 217 10.16 -17.82 10.59
N LEU A 218 8.94 -18.10 10.08
CA LEU A 218 8.11 -19.20 10.57
C LEU A 218 8.80 -20.57 10.38
N HIS A 219 9.42 -20.78 9.22
CA HIS A 219 10.15 -22.00 8.93
C HIS A 219 11.35 -22.19 9.87
N SER A 220 12.07 -21.11 10.21
CA SER A 220 13.18 -21.19 11.18
C SER A 220 12.71 -21.57 12.59
N MET A 221 11.51 -21.15 13.00
CA MET A 221 10.91 -21.57 14.27
C MET A 221 10.65 -23.08 14.29
N LEU A 222 10.06 -23.62 13.21
CA LEU A 222 9.83 -25.06 13.08
C LEU A 222 11.14 -25.87 13.13
N GLN A 223 12.18 -25.41 12.43
CA GLN A 223 13.51 -26.05 12.48
C GLN A 223 14.12 -26.02 13.88
N ALA A 224 13.80 -25.01 14.68
CA ALA A 224 14.21 -24.92 16.09
C ALA A 224 13.31 -25.74 17.03
N GLY A 225 12.31 -26.46 16.51
CA GLY A 225 11.37 -27.24 17.30
C GLY A 225 10.31 -26.42 18.02
N GLN A 226 10.10 -25.15 17.57
CA GLN A 226 9.07 -24.25 18.08
C GLN A 226 7.88 -24.31 17.14
N ASN A 227 6.66 -24.46 17.68
CA ASN A 227 5.46 -24.39 16.87
C ASN A 227 4.97 -22.93 16.79
N PRO A 228 4.91 -22.33 15.60
CA PRO A 228 4.40 -20.95 15.44
C PRO A 228 3.00 -20.74 16.00
N ALA A 229 2.13 -21.75 15.97
CA ALA A 229 0.77 -21.68 16.52
C ALA A 229 0.74 -21.54 18.05
N ASP A 230 1.82 -21.87 18.74
CA ASP A 230 1.94 -21.65 20.20
C ASP A 230 2.33 -20.20 20.51
N GLU A 231 3.09 -19.56 19.62
CA GLU A 231 3.58 -18.18 19.81
C GLU A 231 2.63 -17.13 19.22
N PHE A 232 2.03 -17.41 18.06
CA PHE A 232 1.18 -16.46 17.36
C PHE A 232 -0.31 -16.79 17.51
N LEU A 233 -1.11 -15.75 17.80
CA LEU A 233 -2.56 -15.82 17.78
C LEU A 233 -3.09 -15.86 16.35
N MET A 234 -2.53 -14.99 15.50
CA MET A 234 -2.89 -14.86 14.10
C MET A 234 -1.76 -14.17 13.32
N MET A 235 -1.83 -14.26 12.00
CA MET A 235 -1.05 -13.47 11.06
C MET A 235 -1.97 -12.51 10.30
N ILE A 236 -1.58 -11.24 10.20
CA ILE A 236 -2.20 -10.23 9.36
C ILE A 236 -1.21 -9.99 8.21
N SER A 237 -1.63 -10.31 6.99
CA SER A 237 -0.76 -10.19 5.82
C SER A 237 -1.41 -9.31 4.76
N ASP A 238 -0.64 -8.38 4.19
CA ASP A 238 -1.00 -7.80 2.92
C ASP A 238 -1.00 -8.88 1.83
N ILE A 239 -1.77 -8.63 0.79
CA ILE A 239 -1.87 -9.54 -0.36
C ILE A 239 -0.73 -9.31 -1.32
N GLU A 240 -0.39 -8.05 -1.59
CA GLU A 240 0.57 -7.67 -2.61
C GLU A 240 1.87 -7.17 -2.02
N MET A 241 2.82 -8.07 -1.92
CA MET A 241 4.14 -7.80 -1.39
C MET A 241 5.24 -8.28 -2.35
N PRO A 242 6.42 -7.62 -2.35
CA PRO A 242 7.60 -8.10 -3.05
C PRO A 242 8.03 -9.48 -2.55
N GLU A 243 8.83 -10.19 -3.34
CA GLU A 243 9.43 -11.50 -3.05
C GLU A 243 8.40 -12.64 -2.91
N MET A 244 7.32 -12.45 -2.17
CA MET A 244 6.24 -13.43 -1.97
C MET A 244 4.96 -12.70 -1.58
N ASP A 245 3.92 -12.85 -2.38
CA ASP A 245 2.58 -12.34 -2.10
C ASP A 245 1.90 -13.08 -0.93
N GLY A 246 0.87 -12.45 -0.32
CA GLY A 246 0.19 -12.99 0.85
C GLY A 246 -0.60 -14.27 0.58
N PHE A 247 -1.07 -14.48 -0.66
CA PHE A 247 -1.73 -15.74 -1.04
C PHE A 247 -0.73 -16.88 -1.08
N THR A 248 0.41 -16.66 -1.74
CA THR A 248 1.50 -17.65 -1.82
C THR A 248 2.05 -17.97 -0.43
N LEU A 249 2.22 -16.95 0.41
CA LEU A 249 2.63 -17.13 1.82
C LEU A 249 1.63 -18.03 2.55
N THR A 250 0.34 -17.69 2.48
CA THR A 250 -0.73 -18.44 3.18
C THR A 250 -0.82 -19.87 2.68
N ALA A 251 -0.71 -20.10 1.36
CA ALA A 251 -0.72 -21.44 0.79
C ALA A 251 0.45 -22.28 1.33
N LYS A 252 1.68 -21.74 1.28
CA LYS A 252 2.87 -22.43 1.78
C LYS A 252 2.80 -22.77 3.27
N ILE A 253 2.29 -21.85 4.09
CA ILE A 253 2.13 -22.10 5.54
C ILE A 253 1.10 -23.21 5.79
N ARG A 254 0.03 -23.28 4.99
CA ARG A 254 -1.01 -24.34 5.13
C ARG A 254 -0.55 -25.70 4.67
N ASP A 255 0.36 -25.75 3.69
CA ASP A 255 0.89 -27.02 3.15
C ASP A 255 2.00 -27.61 4.06
N GLU A 256 2.55 -26.83 4.97
CA GLU A 256 3.50 -27.31 5.96
C GLU A 256 2.77 -27.84 7.20
N PRO A 257 3.23 -28.94 7.81
CA PRO A 257 2.67 -29.45 9.07
C PRO A 257 3.05 -28.49 10.22
N LEU A 258 2.21 -27.49 10.40
CA LEU A 258 2.29 -26.54 11.53
C LEU A 258 1.51 -27.06 12.72
#